data_2fe2ae1c63447caada69fa57e9b355db
#
_entry.id   2fe2ae1c63447caada69fa57e9b355db
#
_cell.length_a   1.000
_cell.length_b   1.000
_cell.length_c   1.000
_cell.angle_alpha   90.00
_cell.angle_beta   90.00
_cell.angle_gamma   90.00
#
_symmetry.space_group_name_H-M   'P 1'
#
loop_
_entity.id
_entity.type
_entity.pdbx_description
1 polymer ?
#
loop_
_entity_poly.entity_id
_entity_poly.type
_entity_poly.pdbx_seq_one_letter_code
_entity_poly.pdbx_strand_id
1 'polypeptide(L)'
;MPYKDYNKNMAEYMRTRYAKNAEIVRNFKLEKGCLDCGYNSHHAGLEFDHREGRDGGRTVAGMMGKSIKKIFEEINKCDVVCSTCHSIRTWNRRQNLGV
;
A
#
# COMPACT_ATOMS: atom_id res chain seq x y z
N MET A 1 -32.04 -15.82 12.65
CA MET A 1 -30.99 -16.43 13.49
C MET A 1 -29.88 -15.44 13.69
N PRO A 2 -29.54 -15.17 14.94
CA PRO A 2 -28.47 -14.22 15.25
C PRO A 2 -27.14 -14.56 14.55
N TYR A 3 -26.86 -15.84 14.37
CA TYR A 3 -25.61 -16.31 13.79
C TYR A 3 -25.46 -15.87 12.33
N LYS A 4 -26.54 -16.00 11.54
CA LYS A 4 -26.52 -15.56 10.14
C LYS A 4 -26.39 -14.04 10.02
N ASP A 5 -27.10 -13.31 10.88
CA ASP A 5 -27.06 -11.86 10.89
C ASP A 5 -25.66 -11.36 11.28
N TYR A 6 -25.03 -12.04 12.23
CA TYR A 6 -23.66 -11.70 12.66
C TYR A 6 -22.69 -11.82 11.48
N ASN A 7 -22.73 -12.93 10.74
CA ASN A 7 -21.82 -13.15 9.61
C ASN A 7 -22.04 -12.12 8.50
N LYS A 8 -23.30 -11.79 8.20
CA LYS A 8 -23.63 -10.78 7.21
C LYS A 8 -23.13 -9.41 7.64
N ASN A 9 -23.37 -9.03 8.88
CA ASN A 9 -22.95 -7.74 9.42
C ASN A 9 -21.42 -7.64 9.44
N MET A 10 -20.74 -8.71 9.75
CA MET A 10 -19.28 -8.74 9.77
C MET A 10 -18.72 -8.55 8.36
N ALA A 11 -19.33 -9.22 7.35
CA ALA A 11 -18.89 -9.07 5.97
C ALA A 11 -19.08 -7.63 5.46
N GLU A 12 -20.21 -7.01 5.80
CA GLU A 12 -20.47 -5.61 5.43
C GLU A 12 -19.49 -4.67 6.13
N TYR A 13 -19.23 -4.90 7.42
CA TYR A 13 -18.28 -4.11 8.19
C TYR A 13 -16.88 -4.18 7.56
N MET A 14 -16.44 -5.36 7.17
CA MET A 14 -15.11 -5.54 6.59
C MET A 14 -15.01 -4.89 5.21
N ARG A 15 -16.05 -4.96 4.39
CA ARG A 15 -16.07 -4.28 3.10
C ARG A 15 -15.99 -2.77 3.25
N THR A 16 -16.76 -2.22 4.19
CA THR A 16 -16.75 -0.78 4.47
C THR A 16 -15.38 -0.33 4.96
N ARG A 17 -14.81 -1.09 5.88
CA ARG A 17 -13.46 -0.81 6.41
C ARG A 17 -12.41 -0.84 5.31
N TYR A 18 -12.45 -1.87 4.46
CA TYR A 18 -11.52 -2.02 3.34
C TYR A 18 -11.62 -0.82 2.40
N ALA A 19 -12.83 -0.46 1.99
CA ALA A 19 -13.05 0.65 1.06
C ALA A 19 -12.57 1.97 1.65
N LYS A 20 -12.85 2.21 2.93
CA LYS A 20 -12.43 3.43 3.62
C LYS A 20 -10.91 3.51 3.73
N ASN A 21 -10.27 2.43 4.12
CA ASN A 21 -8.81 2.38 4.22
C ASN A 21 -8.15 2.56 2.87
N ALA A 22 -8.69 1.91 1.83
CA ALA A 22 -8.17 2.05 0.47
C ALA A 22 -8.24 3.50 -0.01
N GLU A 23 -9.34 4.21 0.29
CA GLU A 23 -9.49 5.62 -0.07
C GLU A 23 -8.44 6.48 0.65
N ILE A 24 -8.26 6.27 1.93
CA ILE A 24 -7.26 7.01 2.72
C ILE A 24 -5.86 6.80 2.13
N VAL A 25 -5.52 5.55 1.80
CA VAL A 25 -4.20 5.22 1.27
C VAL A 25 -4.00 5.81 -0.13
N ARG A 26 -5.03 5.78 -0.99
CA ARG A 26 -4.97 6.39 -2.32
C ARG A 26 -4.73 7.88 -2.24
N ASN A 27 -5.45 8.56 -1.35
CA ASN A 27 -5.28 10.00 -1.15
C ASN A 27 -3.90 10.32 -0.61
N PHE A 28 -3.39 9.51 0.29
CA PHE A 28 -2.03 9.65 0.81
C PHE A 28 -0.99 9.56 -0.31
N LYS A 29 -1.12 8.58 -1.21
CA LYS A 29 -0.20 8.41 -2.33
C LYS A 29 -0.22 9.63 -3.26
N LEU A 30 -1.42 10.11 -3.60
CA LEU A 30 -1.55 11.27 -4.48
C LEU A 30 -0.97 12.54 -3.85
N GLU A 31 -1.17 12.72 -2.57
CA GLU A 31 -0.65 13.86 -1.84
C GLU A 31 0.87 13.86 -1.79
N LYS A 32 1.46 12.68 -1.57
CA LYS A 32 2.92 12.53 -1.55
C LYS A 32 3.53 12.62 -2.95
N GLY A 33 2.92 11.97 -3.92
CA GLY A 33 3.50 11.84 -5.25
C GLY A 33 4.75 10.97 -5.26
N CYS A 34 5.28 10.70 -6.44
CA CYS A 34 6.50 9.92 -6.58
C CYS A 34 7.69 10.69 -6.00
N LEU A 35 8.39 10.07 -5.07
CA LEU A 35 9.57 10.68 -4.44
C LEU A 35 10.67 10.96 -5.45
N ASP A 36 10.80 10.14 -6.48
CA ASP A 36 11.91 10.24 -7.44
C ASP A 36 11.61 11.18 -8.61
N CYS A 37 10.38 11.26 -9.10
CA CYS A 37 10.06 12.07 -10.29
C CYS A 37 8.89 13.04 -10.10
N GLY A 38 8.16 12.95 -8.99
CA GLY A 38 7.07 13.87 -8.69
C GLY A 38 5.72 13.50 -9.31
N TYR A 39 5.63 12.36 -10.03
CA TYR A 39 4.37 11.93 -10.63
C TYR A 39 3.28 11.82 -9.56
N ASN A 40 2.12 12.43 -9.80
CA ASN A 40 0.98 12.34 -8.88
C ASN A 40 -0.37 12.46 -9.61
N SER A 41 -0.42 12.06 -10.88
CA SER A 41 -1.64 12.23 -11.68
C SER A 41 -2.72 11.21 -11.36
N HIS A 42 -2.35 9.99 -10.96
CA HIS A 42 -3.31 8.94 -10.65
C HIS A 42 -2.74 7.97 -9.62
N HIS A 43 -3.57 7.57 -8.65
CA HIS A 43 -3.11 6.69 -7.57
C HIS A 43 -2.64 5.33 -8.10
N ALA A 44 -3.25 4.83 -9.19
CA ALA A 44 -2.87 3.53 -9.74
C ALA A 44 -1.45 3.52 -10.31
N GLY A 45 -0.91 4.68 -10.63
CA GLY A 45 0.48 4.81 -11.08
C GLY A 45 1.47 4.97 -9.94
N LEU A 46 1.01 4.95 -8.70
CA LEU A 46 1.84 5.11 -7.51
C LEU A 46 1.86 3.84 -6.68
N GLU A 47 3.04 3.48 -6.19
CA GLU A 47 3.28 2.25 -5.45
C GLU A 47 4.09 2.55 -4.20
N PHE A 48 4.06 1.61 -3.25
CA PHE A 48 4.90 1.69 -2.06
C PHE A 48 6.13 0.82 -2.24
N ASP A 49 7.29 1.43 -2.13
CA ASP A 49 8.57 0.73 -2.21
C ASP A 49 9.18 0.62 -0.81
N HIS A 50 9.25 -0.60 -0.29
CA HIS A 50 9.86 -0.84 1.02
C HIS A 50 11.36 -0.56 0.93
N ARG A 51 11.84 0.42 1.70
CA ARG A 51 13.24 0.86 1.64
C ARG A 51 14.23 -0.25 1.94
N GLU A 52 13.90 -1.12 2.87
CA GLU A 52 14.78 -2.20 3.32
C GLU A 52 14.24 -3.59 2.99
N GLY A 53 13.31 -3.68 2.02
CA GLY A 53 12.67 -4.92 1.67
C GLY A 53 11.46 -5.20 2.56
N ARG A 54 10.63 -6.16 2.12
CA ARG A 54 9.39 -6.50 2.82
C ARG A 54 9.60 -7.63 3.79
N ASP A 55 9.27 -7.39 5.06
CA ASP A 55 9.28 -8.43 6.08
C ASP A 55 8.14 -9.42 5.80
N GLY A 56 8.48 -10.71 5.61
CA GLY A 56 7.49 -11.74 5.40
C GLY A 56 6.65 -11.59 4.14
N GLY A 57 7.12 -10.83 3.15
CA GLY A 57 6.40 -10.63 1.90
C GLY A 57 5.17 -9.76 2.01
N ARG A 58 4.98 -9.06 3.12
CA ARG A 58 3.81 -8.23 3.37
C ARG A 58 3.79 -7.00 2.46
N THR A 59 2.62 -6.71 1.87
CA THR A 59 2.42 -5.52 1.05
C THR A 59 1.39 -4.61 1.69
N VAL A 60 1.51 -3.30 1.43
CA VAL A 60 0.50 -2.34 1.91
C VAL A 60 -0.87 -2.66 1.31
N ALA A 61 -0.92 -3.01 0.02
CA ALA A 61 -2.18 -3.35 -0.66
C ALA A 61 -2.88 -4.54 0.00
N GLY A 62 -2.14 -5.48 0.54
CA GLY A 62 -2.69 -6.65 1.23
C GLY A 62 -3.19 -6.37 2.63
N MET A 63 -3.05 -5.15 3.13
CA MET A 63 -3.38 -4.79 4.51
C MET A 63 -4.65 -3.96 4.66
N MET A 64 -5.43 -3.76 3.57
CA MET A 64 -6.58 -2.85 3.61
C MET A 64 -7.67 -3.27 4.60
N GLY A 65 -7.72 -4.54 4.99
CA GLY A 65 -8.64 -5.02 6.03
C GLY A 65 -8.15 -4.81 7.45
N LYS A 66 -6.93 -4.35 7.64
CA LYS A 66 -6.35 -4.13 8.97
C LYS A 66 -6.66 -2.72 9.47
N SER A 67 -6.29 -2.42 10.72
CA SER A 67 -6.52 -1.08 11.26
C SER A 67 -5.66 -0.06 10.49
N ILE A 68 -6.17 1.15 10.37
CA ILE A 68 -5.44 2.22 9.68
C ILE A 68 -4.09 2.49 10.35
N LYS A 69 -4.01 2.34 11.65
CA LYS A 69 -2.77 2.49 12.40
C LYS A 69 -1.70 1.50 11.91
N LYS A 70 -2.09 0.21 11.78
CA LYS A 70 -1.17 -0.83 11.30
C LYS A 70 -0.76 -0.60 9.86
N ILE A 71 -1.69 -0.14 9.02
CA ILE A 71 -1.39 0.18 7.62
C ILE A 71 -0.33 1.28 7.56
N PHE A 72 -0.48 2.35 8.33
CA PHE A 72 0.49 3.44 8.31
C PHE A 72 1.82 3.09 8.98
N GLU A 73 1.83 2.15 9.91
CA GLU A 73 3.09 1.60 10.42
C GLU A 73 3.89 0.94 9.29
N GLU A 74 3.21 0.23 8.40
CA GLU A 74 3.86 -0.38 7.24
C GLU A 74 4.23 0.67 6.20
N ILE A 75 3.36 1.64 5.92
CA ILE A 75 3.62 2.75 4.98
C ILE A 75 4.86 3.53 5.39
N ASN A 76 5.07 3.72 6.69
CA ASN A 76 6.25 4.45 7.19
C ASN A 76 7.57 3.78 6.83
N LYS A 77 7.56 2.51 6.46
CA LYS A 77 8.75 1.79 5.99
C LYS A 77 9.00 1.95 4.50
N CYS A 78 8.12 2.67 3.81
CA CYS A 78 8.10 2.72 2.35
C CYS A 78 8.29 4.14 1.84
N ASP A 79 8.78 4.23 0.60
CA ASP A 79 8.70 5.45 -0.21
C ASP A 79 7.56 5.29 -1.20
N VAL A 80 6.84 6.38 -1.49
CA VAL A 80 5.87 6.42 -2.57
C VAL A 80 6.63 6.70 -3.86
N VAL A 81 6.49 5.82 -4.85
CA VAL A 81 7.15 5.96 -6.15
C VAL A 81 6.18 5.54 -7.24
N CYS A 82 6.37 6.07 -8.45
CA CYS A 82 5.60 5.61 -9.59
C CYS A 82 6.12 4.26 -10.08
N SER A 83 5.33 3.56 -10.88
CA SER A 83 5.68 2.23 -11.39
C SER A 83 7.02 2.22 -12.10
N THR A 84 7.30 3.24 -12.91
CA THR A 84 8.55 3.36 -13.64
C THR A 84 9.74 3.53 -12.69
N CYS A 85 9.64 4.45 -11.74
CA CYS A 85 10.71 4.67 -10.78
C CYS A 85 10.91 3.47 -9.87
N HIS A 86 9.83 2.77 -9.51
CA HIS A 86 9.92 1.54 -8.73
C HIS A 86 10.70 0.47 -9.48
N SER A 87 10.42 0.31 -10.77
CA SER A 87 11.15 -0.63 -11.62
C SER A 87 12.63 -0.28 -11.73
N ILE A 88 12.94 1.00 -11.84
CA ILE A 88 14.33 1.47 -11.89
C ILE A 88 15.05 1.17 -10.58
N ARG A 89 14.40 1.42 -9.43
CA ARG A 89 14.97 1.09 -8.12
C ARG A 89 15.25 -0.40 -7.98
N THR A 90 14.32 -1.24 -8.43
CA THR A 90 14.47 -2.68 -8.40
C THR A 90 15.64 -3.13 -9.27
N TRP A 91 15.75 -2.58 -10.46
CA TRP A 91 16.87 -2.86 -11.35
C TRP A 91 18.20 -2.50 -10.69
N ASN A 92 18.29 -1.29 -10.12
CA ASN A 92 19.52 -0.81 -9.49
C ASN A 92 19.93 -1.70 -8.31
N ARG A 93 18.96 -2.15 -7.51
CA ARG A 93 19.22 -3.05 -6.38
C ARG A 93 19.80 -4.39 -6.86
N ARG A 94 19.25 -4.92 -7.96
CA ARG A 94 19.75 -6.17 -8.55
C ARG A 94 21.17 -6.03 -9.07
N GLN A 95 21.47 -4.89 -9.70
CA GLN A 95 22.83 -4.64 -10.19
C GLN A 95 23.82 -4.58 -9.04
N ASN A 96 23.46 -3.91 -7.96
CA ASN A 96 24.32 -3.82 -6.79
C ASN A 96 24.56 -5.18 -6.14
N LEU A 97 23.54 -6.05 -6.13
CA LEU A 97 23.67 -7.39 -5.56
C LEU A 97 24.39 -8.35 -6.49
N GLY A 98 24.39 -8.11 -7.78
CA GLY A 98 25.00 -8.96 -8.78
C GLY A 98 26.49 -8.73 -8.99
N VAL A 99 27.04 -7.80 -8.27
CA VAL A 99 28.47 -7.45 -8.40
C VAL A 99 29.36 -8.40 -7.62
#